data_da04e7db1c18dd723b1f616415315c0d
#
_entry.id   da04e7db1c18dd723b1f616415315c0d
#
_cell.length_a   1.000
_cell.length_b   1.000
_cell.length_c   1.000
_cell.angle_alpha   90.00
_cell.angle_beta   90.00
_cell.angle_gamma   90.00
#
_symmetry.space_group_name_H-M   'P 1'
#
loop_
_entity.id
_entity.type
_entity.pdbx_description
1 polymer ?
#
loop_
_entity_poly.entity_id
_entity_poly.type
_entity_poly.pdbx_seq_one_letter_code
_entity_poly.pdbx_strand_id
1 'polypeptide(L)'
;MANLQITGPDGAAIPLRQIADVAYGVEEPIIWRRQRLPIITVQADVDAAVQPATVSEALSPAVAKFAAGLPDGYRIAEGGVVEEAAKGNASIFAVIPLMLLVMVSLLMVQLRSFSRTGIALAMAPFGLIGVVGAMLPTGTAMGFVAQLGVIALAGMIIRNAVILIEEADINVAGGMATDDAIKAAARHRARPILLTALAAILGMIPIAPQVFWGPMAFAIIGGLAAATLLTLTLLPVILSLLFSAEARRQEGADRAAAPSGQAV
;
A
#
# COMPACT_ATOMS: atom_id res chain seq x y z
N MET A 1 -15.53 -41.18 -33.05
CA MET A 1 -14.20 -41.80 -33.13
C MET A 1 -14.24 -43.18 -33.79
N ALA A 2 -15.22 -44.04 -33.53
CA ALA A 2 -15.30 -45.40 -34.12
C ALA A 2 -15.30 -45.47 -35.67
N ASN A 3 -15.68 -44.41 -36.36
CA ASN A 3 -15.70 -44.33 -37.83
C ASN A 3 -14.47 -43.62 -38.43
N LEU A 4 -13.43 -43.35 -37.62
CA LEU A 4 -12.15 -42.84 -38.11
C LEU A 4 -11.52 -43.90 -39.04
N GLN A 5 -11.05 -43.47 -40.21
CA GLN A 5 -10.35 -44.33 -41.15
C GLN A 5 -8.86 -44.09 -41.07
N ILE A 6 -8.10 -45.16 -40.99
CA ILE A 6 -6.64 -45.12 -41.00
C ILE A 6 -6.20 -45.66 -42.36
N THR A 7 -5.29 -44.94 -43.02
CA THR A 7 -4.73 -45.41 -44.32
C THR A 7 -3.67 -46.45 -44.03
N GLY A 8 -3.91 -47.67 -44.52
CA GLY A 8 -2.94 -48.76 -44.46
C GLY A 8 -1.75 -48.55 -45.39
N PRO A 9 -0.68 -49.39 -45.30
CA PRO A 9 0.50 -49.28 -46.14
C PRO A 9 0.18 -49.43 -47.67
N ASP A 10 -0.91 -50.05 -47.95
CA ASP A 10 -1.37 -50.29 -49.32
C ASP A 10 -2.33 -49.22 -49.85
N GLY A 11 -2.49 -48.11 -49.10
CA GLY A 11 -3.40 -47.05 -49.46
C GLY A 11 -4.88 -47.33 -49.18
N ALA A 12 -5.22 -48.49 -48.63
CA ALA A 12 -6.60 -48.85 -48.29
C ALA A 12 -7.07 -48.17 -47.02
N ALA A 13 -8.28 -47.60 -47.03
CA ALA A 13 -8.88 -47.00 -45.86
C ALA A 13 -9.51 -48.07 -44.94
N ILE A 14 -8.94 -48.29 -43.77
CA ILE A 14 -9.37 -49.28 -42.78
C ILE A 14 -10.07 -48.56 -41.65
N PRO A 15 -11.35 -48.91 -41.33
CA PRO A 15 -12.01 -48.33 -40.16
C PRO A 15 -11.31 -48.70 -38.86
N LEU A 16 -11.13 -47.74 -37.94
CA LEU A 16 -10.44 -47.95 -36.65
C LEU A 16 -11.02 -49.12 -35.85
N ARG A 17 -12.32 -49.32 -35.88
CA ARG A 17 -13.02 -50.44 -35.21
C ARG A 17 -12.65 -51.85 -35.69
N GLN A 18 -11.96 -51.99 -36.85
CA GLN A 18 -11.47 -53.29 -37.34
C GLN A 18 -10.08 -53.61 -36.81
N ILE A 19 -9.38 -52.61 -36.28
CA ILE A 19 -7.99 -52.72 -35.84
C ILE A 19 -7.90 -52.62 -34.32
N ALA A 20 -8.82 -51.87 -33.68
CA ALA A 20 -8.80 -51.58 -32.25
C ALA A 20 -10.22 -51.51 -31.67
N ASP A 21 -10.39 -51.99 -30.46
CA ASP A 21 -11.59 -51.75 -29.66
C ASP A 21 -11.51 -50.36 -29.05
N VAL A 22 -12.51 -49.53 -29.38
CA VAL A 22 -12.61 -48.17 -28.84
C VAL A 22 -13.52 -48.16 -27.64
N ALA A 23 -12.93 -48.04 -26.47
CA ALA A 23 -13.66 -47.88 -25.21
C ALA A 23 -13.37 -46.51 -24.60
N TYR A 24 -14.37 -45.92 -23.93
CA TYR A 24 -14.13 -44.74 -23.09
C TYR A 24 -13.48 -45.19 -21.79
N GLY A 25 -12.27 -44.75 -21.58
CA GLY A 25 -11.55 -44.95 -20.33
C GLY A 25 -11.25 -43.66 -19.63
N VAL A 26 -10.91 -43.76 -18.37
CA VAL A 26 -10.40 -42.65 -17.58
C VAL A 26 -8.87 -42.70 -17.66
N GLU A 27 -8.27 -41.66 -18.18
CA GLU A 27 -6.82 -41.49 -18.14
C GLU A 27 -6.45 -40.70 -16.88
N GLU A 28 -5.30 -41.03 -16.28
CA GLU A 28 -4.84 -40.30 -15.11
C GLU A 28 -4.64 -38.82 -15.46
N PRO A 29 -5.21 -37.90 -14.65
CA PRO A 29 -5.07 -36.46 -14.90
C PRO A 29 -3.63 -36.02 -14.66
N ILE A 30 -3.33 -34.77 -15.05
CA ILE A 30 -2.05 -34.13 -14.76
C ILE A 30 -1.79 -34.20 -13.26
N ILE A 31 -0.69 -34.83 -12.86
CA ILE A 31 -0.27 -34.90 -11.48
C ILE A 31 0.47 -33.61 -11.12
N TRP A 32 -0.20 -32.72 -10.38
CA TRP A 32 0.41 -31.51 -9.83
C TRP A 32 1.32 -31.87 -8.68
N ARG A 33 2.48 -31.25 -8.62
CA ARG A 33 3.43 -31.43 -7.53
C ARG A 33 3.83 -30.10 -6.92
N ARG A 34 3.85 -30.05 -5.58
CA ARG A 34 4.37 -28.95 -4.81
C ARG A 34 5.47 -29.47 -3.87
N GLN A 35 6.65 -28.86 -3.91
CA GLN A 35 7.81 -29.34 -3.14
C GLN A 35 8.13 -30.83 -3.39
N ARG A 36 7.99 -31.28 -4.64
CA ARG A 36 8.18 -32.68 -5.10
C ARG A 36 7.11 -33.69 -4.65
N LEU A 37 6.14 -33.29 -3.84
CA LEU A 37 5.04 -34.14 -3.38
C LEU A 37 3.82 -33.96 -4.29
N PRO A 38 3.09 -35.02 -4.63
CA PRO A 38 1.82 -34.90 -5.32
C PRO A 38 0.84 -34.07 -4.49
N ILE A 39 0.04 -33.23 -5.16
CA ILE A 39 -0.97 -32.41 -4.49
C ILE A 39 -2.32 -32.54 -5.19
N ILE A 40 -3.37 -32.37 -4.40
CA ILE A 40 -4.72 -32.11 -4.85
C ILE A 40 -5.08 -30.69 -4.38
N THR A 41 -5.53 -29.85 -5.32
CA THR A 41 -5.95 -28.50 -5.01
C THR A 41 -7.46 -28.46 -4.93
N VAL A 42 -8.00 -28.08 -3.78
CA VAL A 42 -9.42 -27.79 -3.59
C VAL A 42 -9.59 -26.28 -3.72
N GLN A 43 -10.38 -25.85 -4.69
CA GLN A 43 -10.63 -24.45 -4.96
C GLN A 43 -12.10 -24.12 -4.68
N ALA A 44 -12.34 -22.94 -4.15
CA ALA A 44 -13.67 -22.38 -4.00
C ALA A 44 -13.63 -20.90 -4.38
N ASP A 45 -14.65 -20.44 -5.06
CA ASP A 45 -14.86 -19.02 -5.32
C ASP A 45 -15.63 -18.42 -4.16
N VAL A 46 -15.29 -17.19 -3.81
CA VAL A 46 -15.96 -16.40 -2.79
C VAL A 46 -16.81 -15.31 -3.43
N ASP A 47 -17.86 -14.87 -2.75
CA ASP A 47 -18.65 -13.73 -3.18
C ASP A 47 -17.74 -12.50 -3.34
N ALA A 48 -17.98 -11.70 -4.40
CA ALA A 48 -17.23 -10.49 -4.70
C ALA A 48 -17.26 -9.44 -3.57
N ALA A 49 -18.27 -9.49 -2.70
CA ALA A 49 -18.41 -8.60 -1.53
C ALA A 49 -17.54 -9.03 -0.34
N VAL A 50 -16.98 -10.25 -0.34
CA VAL A 50 -16.22 -10.81 0.78
C VAL A 50 -14.76 -11.02 0.38
N GLN A 51 -13.84 -10.63 1.24
CA GLN A 51 -12.42 -10.89 0.98
C GLN A 51 -12.06 -12.37 1.19
N PRO A 52 -11.28 -12.97 0.26
CA PRO A 52 -10.82 -14.36 0.40
C PRO A 52 -10.10 -14.65 1.73
N ALA A 53 -9.31 -13.69 2.23
CA ALA A 53 -8.62 -13.82 3.50
C ALA A 53 -9.56 -14.00 4.70
N THR A 54 -10.69 -13.27 4.73
CA THR A 54 -11.69 -13.38 5.79
C THR A 54 -12.36 -14.76 5.79
N VAL A 55 -12.66 -15.29 4.59
CA VAL A 55 -13.24 -16.63 4.45
C VAL A 55 -12.23 -17.70 4.87
N SER A 56 -10.99 -17.55 4.48
CA SER A 56 -9.91 -18.47 4.85
C SER A 56 -9.69 -18.50 6.37
N GLU A 57 -9.67 -17.34 7.02
CA GLU A 57 -9.57 -17.24 8.48
C GLU A 57 -10.73 -17.92 9.18
N ALA A 58 -11.96 -17.73 8.69
CA ALA A 58 -13.16 -18.40 9.22
C ALA A 58 -13.14 -19.92 9.05
N LEU A 59 -12.54 -20.43 7.96
CA LEU A 59 -12.39 -21.86 7.69
C LEU A 59 -11.22 -22.50 8.42
N SER A 60 -10.22 -21.73 8.85
CA SER A 60 -8.97 -22.22 9.46
C SER A 60 -9.20 -23.24 10.61
N PRO A 61 -10.13 -23.01 11.57
CA PRO A 61 -10.35 -24.00 12.64
C PRO A 61 -10.94 -25.32 12.13
N ALA A 62 -11.79 -25.30 11.12
CA ALA A 62 -12.35 -26.50 10.51
C ALA A 62 -11.29 -27.28 9.73
N VAL A 63 -10.45 -26.56 8.97
CA VAL A 63 -9.32 -27.14 8.22
C VAL A 63 -8.30 -27.76 9.19
N ALA A 64 -7.98 -27.09 10.29
CA ALA A 64 -7.07 -27.61 11.31
C ALA A 64 -7.60 -28.91 11.95
N LYS A 65 -8.89 -28.95 12.28
CA LYS A 65 -9.54 -30.16 12.80
C LYS A 65 -9.50 -31.32 11.80
N PHE A 66 -9.75 -31.04 10.52
CA PHE A 66 -9.66 -32.03 9.45
C PHE A 66 -8.22 -32.52 9.26
N ALA A 67 -7.25 -31.61 9.25
CA ALA A 67 -5.83 -31.93 9.13
C ALA A 67 -5.33 -32.85 10.23
N ALA A 68 -5.81 -32.68 11.47
CA ALA A 68 -5.47 -33.53 12.61
C ALA A 68 -5.97 -34.99 12.46
N GLY A 69 -6.95 -35.24 11.60
CA GLY A 69 -7.47 -36.57 11.30
C GLY A 69 -6.82 -37.27 10.10
N LEU A 70 -5.88 -36.61 9.43
CA LEU A 70 -5.20 -37.18 8.26
C LEU A 70 -4.11 -38.18 8.68
N PRO A 71 -3.86 -39.23 7.89
CA PRO A 71 -2.73 -40.14 8.11
C PRO A 71 -1.39 -39.42 8.01
N ASP A 72 -0.36 -40.02 8.64
CA ASP A 72 1.01 -39.53 8.54
C ASP A 72 1.48 -39.38 7.09
N GLY A 73 2.15 -38.25 6.81
CA GLY A 73 2.63 -37.90 5.47
C GLY A 73 1.69 -36.98 4.67
N TYR A 74 0.43 -36.83 5.08
CA TYR A 74 -0.49 -35.84 4.49
C TYR A 74 -0.42 -34.53 5.22
N ARG A 75 -0.54 -33.44 4.48
CA ARG A 75 -0.61 -32.10 5.04
C ARG A 75 -1.53 -31.21 4.21
N ILE A 76 -2.21 -30.31 4.88
CA ILE A 76 -2.98 -29.27 4.22
C ILE A 76 -2.17 -27.97 4.32
N ALA A 77 -2.10 -27.26 3.22
CA ALA A 77 -1.50 -25.93 3.16
C ALA A 77 -2.45 -25.00 2.44
N GLU A 78 -2.63 -23.82 2.99
CA GLU A 78 -3.35 -22.74 2.36
C GLU A 78 -2.56 -22.21 1.16
N GLY A 79 -3.28 -21.89 0.07
CA GLY A 79 -2.69 -21.43 -1.18
C GLY A 79 -3.46 -20.27 -1.81
N GLY A 80 -3.13 -19.95 -3.06
CA GLY A 80 -3.82 -18.90 -3.82
C GLY A 80 -3.55 -17.49 -3.31
N VAL A 81 -4.59 -16.65 -3.32
CA VAL A 81 -4.48 -15.20 -3.02
C VAL A 81 -3.90 -14.94 -1.62
N VAL A 82 -4.25 -15.77 -0.63
CA VAL A 82 -3.79 -15.59 0.76
C VAL A 82 -2.30 -15.86 0.88
N GLU A 83 -1.82 -16.95 0.25
CA GLU A 83 -0.38 -17.26 0.22
C GLU A 83 0.43 -16.19 -0.51
N GLU A 84 -0.05 -15.72 -1.67
CA GLU A 84 0.64 -14.69 -2.43
C GLU A 84 0.63 -13.33 -1.69
N ALA A 85 -0.47 -12.98 -1.02
CA ALA A 85 -0.53 -11.81 -0.16
C ALA A 85 0.45 -11.91 1.03
N ALA A 86 0.56 -13.09 1.65
CA ALA A 86 1.51 -13.32 2.74
C ALA A 86 2.97 -13.19 2.28
N LYS A 87 3.32 -13.76 1.11
CA LYS A 87 4.65 -13.60 0.50
C LYS A 87 4.94 -12.14 0.15
N GLY A 88 3.95 -11.46 -0.44
CA GLY A 88 4.05 -10.04 -0.77
C GLY A 88 4.29 -9.19 0.47
N ASN A 89 3.51 -9.39 1.53
CA ASN A 89 3.68 -8.70 2.80
C ASN A 89 5.06 -8.96 3.42
N ALA A 90 5.51 -10.21 3.45
CA ALA A 90 6.83 -10.55 3.98
C ALA A 90 7.95 -9.81 3.22
N SER A 91 7.85 -9.73 1.89
CA SER A 91 8.81 -9.00 1.04
C SER A 91 8.79 -7.50 1.32
N ILE A 92 7.59 -6.91 1.48
CA ILE A 92 7.44 -5.49 1.80
C ILE A 92 8.05 -5.19 3.17
N PHE A 93 7.69 -5.95 4.21
CA PHE A 93 8.22 -5.75 5.56
C PHE A 93 9.74 -5.89 5.64
N ALA A 94 10.33 -6.76 4.83
CA ALA A 94 11.79 -6.89 4.74
C ALA A 94 12.47 -5.64 4.16
N VAL A 95 11.82 -4.91 3.25
CA VAL A 95 12.37 -3.74 2.58
C VAL A 95 12.02 -2.43 3.31
N ILE A 96 10.94 -2.37 4.09
CA ILE A 96 10.50 -1.15 4.80
C ILE A 96 11.62 -0.50 5.62
N PRO A 97 12.43 -1.22 6.44
CA PRO A 97 13.47 -0.56 7.24
C PRO A 97 14.51 0.16 6.37
N LEU A 98 14.94 -0.47 5.28
CA LEU A 98 15.87 0.13 4.33
C LEU A 98 15.25 1.34 3.62
N MET A 99 13.99 1.20 3.18
CA MET A 99 13.24 2.28 2.55
C MET A 99 13.11 3.50 3.48
N LEU A 100 12.74 3.28 4.75
CA LEU A 100 12.64 4.34 5.74
C LEU A 100 13.99 5.01 6.02
N LEU A 101 15.07 4.22 6.13
CA LEU A 101 16.42 4.77 6.31
C LEU A 101 16.81 5.68 5.16
N VAL A 102 16.64 5.23 3.92
CA VAL A 102 16.95 6.03 2.72
C VAL A 102 16.06 7.27 2.67
N MET A 103 14.76 7.13 2.91
CA MET A 103 13.81 8.24 2.90
C MET A 103 14.16 9.29 3.96
N VAL A 104 14.40 8.88 5.20
CA VAL A 104 14.78 9.81 6.28
C VAL A 104 16.11 10.49 5.96
N SER A 105 17.09 9.75 5.42
CA SER A 105 18.38 10.33 5.02
C SER A 105 18.21 11.39 3.94
N LEU A 106 17.40 11.12 2.91
CA LEU A 106 17.13 12.10 1.86
C LEU A 106 16.37 13.33 2.39
N LEU A 107 15.38 13.11 3.27
CA LEU A 107 14.66 14.21 3.92
C LEU A 107 15.57 15.07 4.78
N MET A 108 16.53 14.46 5.48
CA MET A 108 17.52 15.19 6.28
C MET A 108 18.45 16.03 5.41
N VAL A 109 18.88 15.52 4.28
CA VAL A 109 19.69 16.30 3.31
C VAL A 109 18.89 17.49 2.76
N GLN A 110 17.61 17.28 2.45
CA GLN A 110 16.71 18.30 1.89
C GLN A 110 16.36 19.38 2.91
N LEU A 111 15.85 18.99 4.08
CA LEU A 111 15.29 19.92 5.07
C LEU A 111 16.36 20.43 6.06
N ARG A 112 17.52 19.77 6.16
CA ARG A 112 18.64 20.13 7.07
C ARG A 112 18.23 20.38 8.51
N SER A 113 17.11 19.76 8.97
CA SER A 113 16.55 19.92 10.30
C SER A 113 15.82 18.67 10.75
N PHE A 114 16.17 18.15 11.93
CA PHE A 114 15.48 16.99 12.52
C PHE A 114 14.02 17.29 12.84
N SER A 115 13.73 18.48 13.35
CA SER A 115 12.35 18.89 13.69
C SER A 115 11.46 18.91 12.45
N ARG A 116 11.92 19.53 11.37
CA ARG A 116 11.18 19.62 10.09
C ARG A 116 10.99 18.27 9.44
N THR A 117 12.03 17.43 9.44
CA THR A 117 11.94 16.04 8.96
C THR A 117 10.92 15.24 9.79
N GLY A 118 10.94 15.40 11.12
CA GLY A 118 9.97 14.76 12.01
C GLY A 118 8.54 15.18 11.71
N ILE A 119 8.28 16.48 11.48
CA ILE A 119 6.96 16.97 11.09
C ILE A 119 6.51 16.42 9.75
N ALA A 120 7.38 16.42 8.74
CA ALA A 120 7.05 15.87 7.42
C ALA A 120 6.65 14.40 7.50
N LEU A 121 7.38 13.59 8.29
CA LEU A 121 7.06 12.18 8.53
C LEU A 121 5.76 12.02 9.33
N ALA A 122 5.53 12.85 10.34
CA ALA A 122 4.33 12.82 11.17
C ALA A 122 3.04 13.14 10.40
N MET A 123 3.14 13.76 9.22
CA MET A 123 1.98 14.00 8.36
C MET A 123 1.45 12.72 7.70
N ALA A 124 2.29 11.71 7.49
CA ALA A 124 1.88 10.48 6.80
C ALA A 124 0.75 9.71 7.50
N PRO A 125 0.77 9.47 8.83
CA PRO A 125 -0.31 8.81 9.55
C PRO A 125 -1.67 9.51 9.45
N PHE A 126 -1.70 10.83 9.26
CA PHE A 126 -2.97 11.54 9.11
C PHE A 126 -3.74 11.15 7.83
N GLY A 127 -3.05 10.63 6.83
CA GLY A 127 -3.68 10.06 5.65
C GLY A 127 -4.59 8.88 5.97
N LEU A 128 -4.29 8.12 7.04
CA LEU A 128 -5.12 6.98 7.47
C LEU A 128 -6.53 7.40 7.86
N ILE A 129 -6.72 8.62 8.36
CA ILE A 129 -8.05 9.17 8.68
C ILE A 129 -8.93 9.14 7.41
N GLY A 130 -8.39 9.59 6.30
CA GLY A 130 -9.11 9.58 5.02
C GLY A 130 -9.29 8.19 4.44
N VAL A 131 -8.29 7.32 4.59
CA VAL A 131 -8.37 5.91 4.19
C VAL A 131 -9.53 5.21 4.89
N VAL A 132 -9.58 5.31 6.22
CA VAL A 132 -10.66 4.72 7.03
C VAL A 132 -12.00 5.37 6.69
N GLY A 133 -12.03 6.70 6.54
CA GLY A 133 -13.23 7.45 6.18
C GLY A 133 -13.83 7.09 4.82
N ALA A 134 -13.02 6.62 3.87
CA ALA A 134 -13.50 6.16 2.56
C ALA A 134 -13.83 4.66 2.56
N MET A 135 -13.06 3.83 3.24
CA MET A 135 -13.23 2.38 3.23
C MET A 135 -14.41 1.90 4.09
N LEU A 136 -14.67 2.55 5.24
CA LEU A 136 -15.80 2.19 6.11
C LEU A 136 -17.17 2.32 5.43
N PRO A 137 -17.52 3.45 4.79
CA PRO A 137 -18.81 3.58 4.13
C PRO A 137 -19.00 2.66 2.93
N THR A 138 -17.90 2.31 2.26
CA THR A 138 -17.93 1.41 1.10
C THR A 138 -17.91 -0.07 1.49
N GLY A 139 -17.78 -0.39 2.78
CA GLY A 139 -17.65 -1.77 3.26
C GLY A 139 -16.40 -2.49 2.76
N THR A 140 -15.43 -1.73 2.21
CA THR A 140 -14.23 -2.30 1.63
C THR A 140 -13.23 -2.68 2.73
N ALA A 141 -12.80 -3.94 2.76
CA ALA A 141 -11.87 -4.41 3.76
C ALA A 141 -10.41 -4.04 3.43
N MET A 142 -9.60 -3.82 4.47
CA MET A 142 -8.17 -3.48 4.37
C MET A 142 -7.34 -4.72 4.01
N GLY A 143 -7.36 -5.15 2.75
CA GLY A 143 -6.54 -6.24 2.26
C GLY A 143 -5.15 -5.81 1.79
N PHE A 144 -4.38 -6.77 1.26
CA PHE A 144 -3.03 -6.55 0.75
C PHE A 144 -2.95 -5.39 -0.26
N VAL A 145 -3.88 -5.34 -1.21
CA VAL A 145 -3.90 -4.30 -2.25
C VAL A 145 -4.18 -2.91 -1.67
N ALA A 146 -5.07 -2.81 -0.66
CA ALA A 146 -5.31 -1.54 0.05
C ALA A 146 -4.06 -1.07 0.81
N GLN A 147 -3.30 -1.99 1.43
CA GLN A 147 -2.04 -1.67 2.11
C GLN A 147 -1.01 -1.07 1.15
N LEU A 148 -0.91 -1.57 -0.08
CA LEU A 148 -0.07 -0.97 -1.12
C LEU A 148 -0.48 0.48 -1.42
N GLY A 149 -1.79 0.74 -1.47
CA GLY A 149 -2.33 2.09 -1.61
C GLY A 149 -1.93 3.02 -0.46
N VAL A 150 -1.98 2.53 0.78
CA VAL A 150 -1.57 3.29 1.96
C VAL A 150 -0.08 3.64 1.93
N ILE A 151 0.79 2.71 1.52
CA ILE A 151 2.23 2.95 1.39
C ILE A 151 2.51 4.03 0.33
N ALA A 152 1.87 3.91 -0.83
CA ALA A 152 1.99 4.91 -1.89
C ALA A 152 1.47 6.29 -1.44
N LEU A 153 0.34 6.32 -0.74
CA LEU A 153 -0.26 7.52 -0.16
C LEU A 153 0.69 8.21 0.82
N ALA A 154 1.34 7.45 1.72
CA ALA A 154 2.28 8.00 2.68
C ALA A 154 3.41 8.79 1.99
N GLY A 155 3.97 8.24 0.90
CA GLY A 155 4.98 8.93 0.09
C GLY A 155 4.47 10.23 -0.53
N MET A 156 3.23 10.24 -1.03
CA MET A 156 2.61 11.46 -1.59
C MET A 156 2.39 12.55 -0.54
N ILE A 157 1.96 12.17 0.66
CA ILE A 157 1.74 13.09 1.78
C ILE A 157 3.06 13.73 2.24
N ILE A 158 4.09 12.90 2.46
CA ILE A 158 5.41 13.37 2.88
C ILE A 158 5.98 14.35 1.83
N ARG A 159 5.89 14.00 0.55
CA ARG A 159 6.32 14.89 -0.53
C ARG A 159 5.63 16.25 -0.47
N ASN A 160 4.31 16.28 -0.30
CA ASN A 160 3.55 17.53 -0.24
C ASN A 160 3.94 18.36 1.00
N ALA A 161 4.16 17.70 2.14
CA ALA A 161 4.62 18.36 3.37
C ALA A 161 6.02 18.97 3.18
N VAL A 162 6.96 18.24 2.60
CA VAL A 162 8.33 18.73 2.33
C VAL A 162 8.32 19.97 1.46
N ILE A 163 7.56 19.95 0.35
CA ILE A 163 7.46 21.08 -0.57
C ILE A 163 6.93 22.35 0.13
N LEU A 164 5.98 22.19 1.04
CA LEU A 164 5.42 23.33 1.78
C LEU A 164 6.41 23.85 2.83
N ILE A 165 7.10 22.95 3.55
CA ILE A 165 8.13 23.31 4.54
C ILE A 165 9.29 24.07 3.87
N GLU A 166 9.78 23.55 2.74
CA GLU A 166 10.87 24.17 1.99
C GLU A 166 10.51 25.58 1.48
N GLU A 167 9.29 25.76 0.97
CA GLU A 167 8.80 27.07 0.55
C GLU A 167 8.72 28.05 1.72
N ALA A 168 8.28 27.59 2.91
CA ALA A 168 8.27 28.43 4.12
C ALA A 168 9.69 28.85 4.51
N ASP A 169 10.64 27.91 4.45
CA ASP A 169 12.05 28.19 4.76
C ASP A 169 12.68 29.20 3.80
N ILE A 170 12.39 29.08 2.51
CA ILE A 170 12.86 30.02 1.48
C ILE A 170 12.31 31.43 1.77
N ASN A 171 11.03 31.55 2.12
CA ASN A 171 10.40 32.83 2.42
C ASN A 171 11.00 33.46 3.69
N VAL A 172 11.27 32.67 4.73
CA VAL A 172 11.95 33.15 5.96
C VAL A 172 13.38 33.59 5.66
N ALA A 173 14.13 32.80 4.87
CA ALA A 173 15.47 33.19 4.44
C ALA A 173 15.49 34.45 3.56
N GLY A 174 14.39 34.72 2.86
CA GLY A 174 14.15 35.95 2.09
C GLY A 174 13.82 37.17 2.94
N GLY A 175 13.77 37.05 4.28
CA GLY A 175 13.53 38.15 5.21
C GLY A 175 12.06 38.37 5.56
N MET A 176 11.15 37.48 5.19
CA MET A 176 9.75 37.52 5.61
C MET A 176 9.62 37.19 7.10
N ALA A 177 8.67 37.85 7.78
CA ALA A 177 8.29 37.43 9.13
C ALA A 177 7.76 35.98 9.08
N THR A 178 8.10 35.16 10.08
CA THR A 178 7.85 33.72 10.11
C THR A 178 6.40 33.35 9.80
N ASP A 179 5.45 34.01 10.46
CA ASP A 179 4.01 33.72 10.25
C ASP A 179 3.54 34.09 8.84
N ASP A 180 4.05 35.18 8.27
CA ASP A 180 3.70 35.62 6.92
C ASP A 180 4.37 34.72 5.87
N ALA A 181 5.59 34.26 6.14
CA ALA A 181 6.31 33.28 5.30
C ALA A 181 5.55 31.96 5.18
N ILE A 182 5.04 31.44 6.31
CA ILE A 182 4.24 30.20 6.34
C ILE A 182 2.92 30.38 5.59
N LYS A 183 2.21 31.50 5.82
CA LYS A 183 0.95 31.80 5.11
C LYS A 183 1.18 31.97 3.62
N ALA A 184 2.27 32.64 3.21
CA ALA A 184 2.64 32.81 1.82
C ALA A 184 2.96 31.46 1.16
N ALA A 185 3.74 30.60 1.84
CA ALA A 185 4.05 29.24 1.36
C ALA A 185 2.77 28.42 1.18
N ALA A 186 1.86 28.42 2.15
CA ALA A 186 0.60 27.72 2.07
C ALA A 186 -0.26 28.19 0.90
N ARG A 187 -0.38 29.50 0.68
CA ARG A 187 -1.12 30.08 -0.46
C ARG A 187 -0.48 29.72 -1.80
N HIS A 188 0.85 29.83 -1.92
CA HIS A 188 1.59 29.55 -3.15
C HIS A 188 1.48 28.07 -3.56
N ARG A 189 1.58 27.17 -2.57
CA ARG A 189 1.58 25.72 -2.80
C ARG A 189 0.18 25.10 -2.79
N ALA A 190 -0.86 25.80 -2.29
CA ALA A 190 -2.21 25.25 -2.26
C ALA A 190 -2.71 24.81 -3.65
N ARG A 191 -2.55 25.66 -4.66
CA ARG A 191 -3.03 25.38 -6.02
C ARG A 191 -2.33 24.16 -6.67
N PRO A 192 -0.99 24.05 -6.71
CA PRO A 192 -0.30 22.87 -7.20
C PRO A 192 -0.65 21.59 -6.44
N ILE A 193 -0.71 21.65 -5.09
CA ILE A 193 -1.04 20.49 -4.25
C ILE A 193 -2.47 20.02 -4.53
N LEU A 194 -3.45 20.93 -4.59
CA LEU A 194 -4.84 20.59 -4.90
C LEU A 194 -4.98 19.99 -6.32
N LEU A 195 -4.31 20.56 -7.31
CA LEU A 195 -4.38 20.06 -8.69
C LEU A 195 -3.80 18.65 -8.81
N THR A 196 -2.65 18.39 -8.18
CA THR A 196 -2.04 17.04 -8.20
C THR A 196 -2.88 16.02 -7.44
N ALA A 197 -3.48 16.42 -6.31
CA ALA A 197 -4.38 15.56 -5.55
C ALA A 197 -5.65 15.23 -6.34
N LEU A 198 -6.29 16.24 -6.93
CA LEU A 198 -7.48 16.06 -7.78
C LEU A 198 -7.18 15.19 -9.00
N ALA A 199 -6.05 15.39 -9.67
CA ALA A 199 -5.65 14.56 -10.80
C ALA A 199 -5.47 13.09 -10.40
N ALA A 200 -4.83 12.82 -9.26
CA ALA A 200 -4.67 11.46 -8.76
C ALA A 200 -6.02 10.84 -8.33
N ILE A 201 -6.87 11.59 -7.63
CA ILE A 201 -8.22 11.14 -7.22
C ILE A 201 -9.05 10.79 -8.45
N LEU A 202 -9.12 11.68 -9.44
CA LEU A 202 -9.88 11.46 -10.67
C LEU A 202 -9.35 10.25 -11.46
N GLY A 203 -8.02 10.07 -11.48
CA GLY A 203 -7.39 8.89 -12.09
C GLY A 203 -7.73 7.57 -11.40
N MET A 204 -8.06 7.58 -10.11
CA MET A 204 -8.45 6.38 -9.36
C MET A 204 -9.94 6.04 -9.47
N ILE A 205 -10.83 6.98 -9.81
CA ILE A 205 -12.27 6.75 -9.92
C ILE A 205 -12.63 5.56 -10.84
N PRO A 206 -12.08 5.44 -12.07
CA PRO A 206 -12.40 4.32 -12.95
C PRO A 206 -11.92 2.96 -12.43
N ILE A 207 -10.96 2.94 -11.50
CA ILE A 207 -10.42 1.72 -10.89
C ILE A 207 -11.24 1.31 -9.66
N ALA A 208 -11.90 2.25 -8.98
CA ALA A 208 -12.64 2.00 -7.76
C ALA A 208 -13.71 0.89 -7.85
N PRO A 209 -14.45 0.70 -8.97
CA PRO A 209 -15.42 -0.39 -9.10
C PRO A 209 -14.80 -1.79 -9.28
N GLN A 210 -13.49 -1.89 -9.51
CA GLN A 210 -12.84 -3.18 -9.73
C GLN A 210 -12.69 -3.96 -8.43
N VAL A 211 -13.03 -5.25 -8.45
CA VAL A 211 -12.99 -6.12 -7.26
C VAL A 211 -11.59 -6.20 -6.67
N PHE A 212 -10.55 -6.33 -7.50
CA PHE A 212 -9.17 -6.52 -7.04
C PHE A 212 -8.47 -5.20 -6.67
N TRP A 213 -8.55 -4.19 -7.56
CA TRP A 213 -7.85 -2.91 -7.37
C TRP A 213 -8.68 -1.85 -6.65
N GLY A 214 -9.99 -2.05 -6.52
CA GLY A 214 -10.90 -1.12 -5.85
C GLY A 214 -10.48 -0.71 -4.45
N PRO A 215 -10.09 -1.65 -3.58
CA PRO A 215 -9.64 -1.32 -2.23
C PRO A 215 -8.46 -0.33 -2.19
N MET A 216 -7.50 -0.46 -3.12
CA MET A 216 -6.40 0.50 -3.27
C MET A 216 -6.91 1.86 -3.73
N ALA A 217 -7.83 1.88 -4.71
CA ALA A 217 -8.38 3.12 -5.22
C ALA A 217 -9.13 3.89 -4.12
N PHE A 218 -10.00 3.23 -3.33
CA PHE A 218 -10.68 3.86 -2.20
C PHE A 218 -9.72 4.38 -1.15
N ALA A 219 -8.66 3.63 -0.83
CA ALA A 219 -7.64 4.06 0.12
C ALA A 219 -6.92 5.33 -0.37
N ILE A 220 -6.54 5.39 -1.65
CA ILE A 220 -5.86 6.55 -2.23
C ILE A 220 -6.81 7.74 -2.34
N ILE A 221 -8.04 7.56 -2.83
CA ILE A 221 -9.03 8.65 -2.99
C ILE A 221 -9.31 9.31 -1.64
N GLY A 222 -9.73 8.52 -0.65
CA GLY A 222 -10.07 9.05 0.66
C GLY A 222 -8.86 9.60 1.41
N GLY A 223 -7.77 8.82 1.41
CA GLY A 223 -6.56 9.20 2.09
C GLY A 223 -5.94 10.49 1.52
N LEU A 224 -5.87 10.62 0.19
CA LEU A 224 -5.32 11.81 -0.44
C LEU A 224 -6.21 13.05 -0.27
N ALA A 225 -7.53 12.89 -0.31
CA ALA A 225 -8.46 13.98 -0.05
C ALA A 225 -8.28 14.55 1.38
N ALA A 226 -8.34 13.68 2.38
CA ALA A 226 -8.15 14.10 3.78
C ALA A 226 -6.73 14.64 4.03
N ALA A 227 -5.71 13.95 3.53
CA ALA A 227 -4.33 14.38 3.71
C ALA A 227 -4.06 15.74 3.05
N THR A 228 -4.64 16.01 1.89
CA THR A 228 -4.49 17.31 1.22
C THR A 228 -5.09 18.44 2.05
N LEU A 229 -6.30 18.23 2.59
CA LEU A 229 -6.94 19.20 3.48
C LEU A 229 -6.10 19.43 4.76
N LEU A 230 -5.64 18.35 5.38
CA LEU A 230 -4.82 18.43 6.60
C LEU A 230 -3.44 19.05 6.33
N THR A 231 -2.81 18.76 5.21
CA THR A 231 -1.53 19.38 4.85
C THR A 231 -1.68 20.89 4.63
N LEU A 232 -2.78 21.35 4.06
CA LEU A 232 -2.99 22.77 3.82
C LEU A 232 -3.48 23.55 5.05
N THR A 233 -4.06 22.87 6.05
CA THR A 233 -4.60 23.50 7.27
C THR A 233 -3.73 23.23 8.50
N LEU A 234 -3.45 21.97 8.78
CA LEU A 234 -2.76 21.55 10.00
C LEU A 234 -1.25 21.80 9.91
N LEU A 235 -0.62 21.53 8.77
CA LEU A 235 0.83 21.68 8.63
C LEU A 235 1.30 23.14 8.84
N PRO A 236 0.66 24.19 8.29
CA PRO A 236 1.01 25.58 8.59
C PRO A 236 0.92 25.91 10.08
N VAL A 237 -0.07 25.38 10.79
CA VAL A 237 -0.23 25.60 12.24
C VAL A 237 0.92 24.93 13.02
N ILE A 238 1.25 23.68 12.69
CA ILE A 238 2.37 22.98 13.32
C ILE A 238 3.70 23.69 13.06
N LEU A 239 3.91 24.19 11.85
CA LEU A 239 5.11 24.97 11.51
C LEU A 239 5.18 26.28 12.30
N SER A 240 4.09 27.04 12.41
CA SER A 240 4.05 28.26 13.21
C SER A 240 4.41 27.99 14.68
N LEU A 241 3.88 26.92 15.27
CA LEU A 241 4.23 26.50 16.63
C LEU A 241 5.73 26.10 16.76
N LEU A 242 6.27 25.36 15.77
CA LEU A 242 7.67 24.96 15.78
C LEU A 242 8.59 26.17 15.70
N PHE A 243 8.39 27.05 14.73
CA PHE A 243 9.21 28.25 14.57
C PHE A 243 9.14 29.18 15.76
N SER A 244 7.94 29.33 16.38
CA SER A 244 7.79 30.08 17.61
C SER A 244 8.56 29.47 18.79
N ALA A 245 8.60 28.15 18.87
CA ALA A 245 9.38 27.43 19.89
C ALA A 245 10.89 27.55 19.65
N GLU A 246 11.34 27.51 18.39
CA GLU A 246 12.74 27.70 18.00
C GLU A 246 13.21 29.12 18.34
N ALA A 247 12.42 30.16 18.02
CA ALA A 247 12.70 31.55 18.33
C ALA A 247 12.86 31.78 19.86
N ARG A 248 11.94 31.24 20.66
CA ARG A 248 12.03 31.33 22.14
C ARG A 248 13.27 30.64 22.69
N ARG A 249 13.69 29.53 22.10
CA ARG A 249 14.92 28.81 22.50
C ARG A 249 16.18 29.64 22.20
N GLN A 250 16.22 30.30 21.04
CA GLN A 250 17.30 31.19 20.66
C GLN A 250 17.39 32.40 21.57
N GLU A 251 16.27 33.09 21.85
CA GLU A 251 16.23 34.21 22.80
C GLU A 251 16.68 33.80 24.22
N GLY A 252 16.30 32.61 24.68
CA GLY A 252 16.72 32.05 25.96
C GLY A 252 18.22 31.73 25.99
N ALA A 253 18.77 31.21 24.91
CA ALA A 253 20.22 30.94 24.78
C ALA A 253 21.03 32.25 24.75
N ASP A 254 20.57 33.25 24.00
CA ASP A 254 21.22 34.58 23.91
C ASP A 254 21.22 35.31 25.25
N ARG A 255 20.10 35.24 26.02
CA ARG A 255 20.03 35.77 27.36
C ARG A 255 20.97 35.07 28.36
N ALA A 256 21.13 33.75 28.22
CA ALA A 256 22.04 32.96 29.05
C ALA A 256 23.52 33.19 28.69
N ALA A 257 23.80 33.56 27.44
CA ALA A 257 25.13 33.85 26.92
C ALA A 257 25.54 35.33 27.14
N ALA A 258 24.60 36.22 27.48
CA ALA A 258 24.92 37.62 27.79
C ALA A 258 25.76 37.67 29.07
N PRO A 259 27.00 38.27 29.03
CA PRO A 259 27.87 38.33 30.22
C PRO A 259 27.20 39.16 31.30
N SER A 260 27.08 38.58 32.49
CA SER A 260 26.69 39.27 33.75
C SER A 260 27.81 40.21 34.18
N GLY A 261 28.04 41.26 33.43
CA GLY A 261 29.18 42.17 33.69
C GLY A 261 28.90 43.56 33.17
N GLN A 262 28.16 44.32 33.96
CA GLN A 262 28.44 45.75 34.19
C GLN A 262 27.48 46.27 35.27
N ALA A 263 27.84 45.96 36.53
CA ALA A 263 27.46 46.76 37.65
C ALA A 263 28.76 47.32 38.19
N VAL A 264 29.11 48.55 37.78
CA VAL A 264 29.99 49.43 38.51
C VAL A 264 29.29 50.77 38.69
#